data_10768925d56efb382dd10a4da1cfbe99
#
_entry.id   10768925d56efb382dd10a4da1cfbe99
#
_cell.length_a   1.000
_cell.length_b   1.000
_cell.length_c   1.000
_cell.angle_alpha   90.00
_cell.angle_beta   90.00
_cell.angle_gamma   90.00
#
_symmetry.space_group_name_H-M   'P 1'
#
loop_
_entity.id
_entity.type
_entity.pdbx_description
1 polymer ?
#
loop_
_entity_poly.entity_id
_entity_poly.type
_entity_poly.pdbx_seq_one_letter_code
_entity_poly.pdbx_strand_id
1 'polypeptide(L)'
;VMGSVCSVAIGIHFEGLPMIIHLPLAILSGMLGGMIWGAIPGLLKVTTGAHEVIVTIMMNYLASLFAGWTVYAGGTQGQTPGPLWDRTARAISETPDVFESAQIPWLFGPPYRVHYGVFLALIAVFIVWWLIYKTTIGFEIRTVGQNPKAARYAGIRVEKTVVLTMGLAGALAGLAGTIETLGLNHKFAPEFGGQVGFDGITVALLGQTHPFGVVIASFLFGALDAGAAKMQFESGVAADIIQVIQALVLAFVAAPLIIKALFRLRSSGDEGHATKLNTSWGGS
;
A
#
# COMPACT_ATOMS: atom_id res chain seq x y z
N VAL A 1 5.42 0.21 -6.55
CA VAL A 1 6.08 0.38 -7.86
C VAL A 1 6.18 1.86 -8.21
N MET A 2 5.08 2.60 -8.50
CA MET A 2 5.18 4.00 -8.95
C MET A 2 5.84 4.93 -7.93
N GLY A 3 5.53 4.74 -6.64
CA GLY A 3 6.22 5.48 -5.57
C GLY A 3 7.72 5.20 -5.52
N SER A 4 8.13 3.95 -5.68
CA SER A 4 9.55 3.57 -5.74
C SER A 4 10.28 4.23 -6.92
N VAL A 5 9.67 4.20 -8.11
CA VAL A 5 10.24 4.86 -9.30
C VAL A 5 10.42 6.36 -9.08
N CYS A 6 9.39 7.05 -8.54
CA CYS A 6 9.48 8.50 -8.28
C CYS A 6 10.52 8.84 -7.20
N SER A 7 10.58 8.05 -6.12
CA SER A 7 11.54 8.30 -5.04
C SER A 7 12.98 8.07 -5.47
N VAL A 8 13.23 7.00 -6.24
CA VAL A 8 14.57 6.71 -6.78
C VAL A 8 14.96 7.76 -7.82
N ALA A 9 14.02 8.20 -8.69
CA ALA A 9 14.31 9.26 -9.66
C ALA A 9 14.83 10.54 -8.98
N ILE A 10 14.26 10.93 -7.83
CA ILE A 10 14.78 12.04 -7.02
C ILE A 10 16.13 11.66 -6.39
N GLY A 11 16.22 10.46 -5.83
CA GLY A 11 17.42 9.98 -5.12
C GLY A 11 18.68 9.85 -6.00
N ILE A 12 18.54 9.74 -7.32
CA ILE A 12 19.69 9.64 -8.26
C ILE A 12 19.98 10.94 -9.04
N HIS A 13 19.01 11.92 -9.07
CA HIS A 13 19.17 13.12 -9.89
C HIS A 13 19.77 14.32 -9.13
N PHE A 14 19.56 14.39 -7.82
CA PHE A 14 19.96 15.55 -7.00
C PHE A 14 21.25 15.25 -6.24
N GLU A 15 22.39 15.34 -6.94
CA GLU A 15 23.72 15.20 -6.34
C GLU A 15 24.04 16.45 -5.45
N GLY A 16 24.62 16.20 -4.28
CA GLY A 16 25.11 17.28 -3.40
C GLY A 16 24.08 17.89 -2.45
N LEU A 17 22.84 17.43 -2.43
CA LEU A 17 21.86 17.88 -1.44
C LEU A 17 22.17 17.27 -0.04
N PRO A 18 22.04 18.08 1.04
CA PRO A 18 22.17 17.57 2.41
C PRO A 18 21.03 16.56 2.69
N MET A 19 21.34 15.50 3.46
CA MET A 19 20.43 14.43 3.81
C MET A 19 19.08 14.92 4.39
N ILE A 20 19.11 16.02 5.17
CA ILE A 20 17.91 16.61 5.81
C ILE A 20 16.88 17.09 4.77
N ILE A 21 17.31 17.46 3.56
CA ILE A 21 16.44 17.92 2.49
C ILE A 21 16.19 16.80 1.48
N HIS A 22 17.24 16.06 1.10
CA HIS A 22 17.17 15.06 0.05
C HIS A 22 16.25 13.89 0.42
N LEU A 23 16.42 13.32 1.61
CA LEU A 23 15.61 12.19 2.08
C LEU A 23 14.09 12.53 2.19
N PRO A 24 13.65 13.62 2.85
CA PRO A 24 12.24 14.01 2.83
C PRO A 24 11.70 14.30 1.43
N LEU A 25 12.50 14.90 0.55
CA LEU A 25 12.08 15.18 -0.82
C LEU A 25 11.84 13.88 -1.59
N ALA A 26 12.73 12.90 -1.47
CA ALA A 26 12.58 11.58 -2.08
C ALA A 26 11.35 10.83 -1.52
N ILE A 27 11.10 10.90 -0.21
CA ILE A 27 9.92 10.30 0.41
C ILE A 27 8.63 10.96 -0.10
N LEU A 28 8.58 12.29 -0.10
CA LEU A 28 7.41 13.02 -0.59
C LEU A 28 7.14 12.76 -2.06
N SER A 29 8.18 12.68 -2.90
CA SER A 29 8.01 12.37 -4.32
C SER A 29 7.43 10.97 -4.53
N GLY A 30 7.85 9.99 -3.73
CA GLY A 30 7.30 8.64 -3.77
C GLY A 30 5.84 8.58 -3.32
N MET A 31 5.50 9.31 -2.26
CA MET A 31 4.10 9.45 -1.81
C MET A 31 3.24 10.13 -2.87
N LEU A 32 3.72 11.20 -3.49
CA LEU A 32 2.99 11.93 -4.54
C LEU A 32 2.83 11.07 -5.81
N GLY A 33 3.88 10.37 -6.24
CA GLY A 33 3.81 9.45 -7.37
C GLY A 33 2.78 8.35 -7.14
N GLY A 34 2.76 7.75 -5.95
CA GLY A 34 1.75 6.79 -5.53
C GLY A 34 0.35 7.39 -5.44
N MET A 35 0.21 8.62 -4.90
CA MET A 35 -1.06 9.33 -4.78
C MET A 35 -1.69 9.63 -6.16
N ILE A 36 -0.90 10.17 -7.08
CA ILE A 36 -1.36 10.47 -8.45
C ILE A 36 -1.80 9.19 -9.13
N TRP A 37 -0.99 8.14 -9.07
CA TRP A 37 -1.32 6.86 -9.70
C TRP A 37 -2.56 6.21 -9.09
N GLY A 38 -2.70 6.25 -7.77
CA GLY A 38 -3.87 5.72 -7.06
C GLY A 38 -5.14 6.55 -7.25
N ALA A 39 -5.02 7.85 -7.54
CA ALA A 39 -6.18 8.71 -7.83
C ALA A 39 -6.81 8.42 -9.20
N ILE A 40 -6.04 7.89 -10.18
CA ILE A 40 -6.55 7.61 -11.54
C ILE A 40 -7.73 6.62 -11.50
N PRO A 41 -7.64 5.43 -10.89
CA PRO A 41 -8.79 4.53 -10.81
C PRO A 41 -9.98 5.14 -10.04
N GLY A 42 -9.72 5.98 -9.04
CA GLY A 42 -10.77 6.72 -8.34
C GLY A 42 -11.51 7.68 -9.25
N LEU A 43 -10.77 8.41 -10.08
CA LEU A 43 -11.34 9.31 -11.08
C LEU A 43 -12.15 8.56 -12.15
N LEU A 44 -11.61 7.46 -12.67
CA LEU A 44 -12.31 6.61 -13.63
C LEU A 44 -13.60 6.02 -13.05
N LYS A 45 -13.58 5.57 -11.80
CA LYS A 45 -14.79 5.08 -11.11
C LYS A 45 -15.89 6.15 -11.06
N VAL A 46 -15.52 7.37 -10.72
CA VAL A 46 -16.47 8.48 -10.55
C VAL A 46 -17.00 8.99 -11.90
N THR A 47 -16.18 9.06 -12.94
CA THR A 47 -16.54 9.63 -14.22
C THR A 47 -17.22 8.64 -15.16
N THR A 48 -16.75 7.38 -15.18
CA THR A 48 -17.24 6.36 -16.11
C THR A 48 -18.11 5.28 -15.46
N GLY A 49 -18.15 5.24 -14.11
CA GLY A 49 -18.80 4.14 -13.37
C GLY A 49 -18.05 2.81 -13.47
N ALA A 50 -16.81 2.81 -13.94
CA ALA A 50 -16.00 1.60 -14.11
C ALA A 50 -15.83 0.84 -12.80
N HIS A 51 -15.79 -0.51 -12.90
CA HIS A 51 -15.59 -1.36 -11.74
C HIS A 51 -14.16 -1.19 -11.21
N GLU A 52 -14.04 -0.77 -9.96
CA GLU A 52 -12.75 -0.37 -9.34
C GLU A 52 -11.70 -1.47 -9.38
N VAL A 53 -12.10 -2.72 -9.12
CA VAL A 53 -11.17 -3.87 -9.08
C VAL A 53 -10.55 -4.13 -10.45
N ILE A 54 -11.34 -4.05 -11.52
CA ILE A 54 -10.84 -4.27 -12.88
C ILE A 54 -9.86 -3.16 -13.25
N VAL A 55 -10.24 -1.90 -12.98
CA VAL A 55 -9.38 -0.75 -13.30
C VAL A 55 -8.07 -0.80 -12.51
N THR A 56 -8.11 -1.13 -11.21
CA THR A 56 -6.88 -1.19 -10.39
C THR A 56 -5.95 -2.32 -10.82
N ILE A 57 -6.48 -3.50 -11.22
CA ILE A 57 -5.67 -4.59 -11.78
C ILE A 57 -5.01 -4.14 -13.09
N MET A 58 -5.75 -3.51 -14.00
CA MET A 58 -5.20 -2.98 -15.25
C MET A 58 -4.12 -1.93 -14.98
N MET A 59 -4.36 -1.00 -14.05
CA MET A 59 -3.40 0.01 -13.64
C MET A 59 -2.14 -0.58 -13.00
N ASN A 60 -2.25 -1.74 -12.32
CA ASN A 60 -1.10 -2.43 -11.77
C ASN A 60 -0.19 -2.98 -12.89
N TYR A 61 -0.76 -3.60 -13.93
CA TYR A 61 0.00 -4.02 -15.11
C TYR A 61 0.66 -2.84 -15.84
N LEU A 62 -0.08 -1.74 -16.02
CA LEU A 62 0.47 -0.52 -16.62
C LEU A 62 1.62 0.06 -15.78
N ALA A 63 1.50 0.04 -14.46
CA ALA A 63 2.57 0.49 -13.56
C ALA A 63 3.82 -0.37 -13.71
N SER A 64 3.67 -1.69 -13.80
CA SER A 64 4.80 -2.62 -13.98
C SER A 64 5.47 -2.43 -15.34
N LEU A 65 4.70 -2.28 -16.41
CA LEU A 65 5.23 -2.01 -17.76
C LEU A 65 5.93 -0.66 -17.82
N PHE A 66 5.35 0.38 -17.25
CA PHE A 66 5.96 1.71 -17.19
C PHE A 66 7.26 1.69 -16.38
N ALA A 67 7.26 1.06 -15.22
CA ALA A 67 8.45 0.92 -14.39
C ALA A 67 9.55 0.11 -15.11
N GLY A 68 9.19 -1.00 -15.78
CA GLY A 68 10.12 -1.76 -16.61
C GLY A 68 10.71 -0.94 -17.75
N TRP A 69 9.89 -0.09 -18.40
CA TRP A 69 10.39 0.81 -19.43
C TRP A 69 11.37 1.84 -18.87
N THR A 70 11.17 2.38 -17.66
CA THR A 70 12.08 3.39 -17.10
C THR A 70 13.50 2.87 -16.85
N VAL A 71 13.66 1.58 -16.58
CA VAL A 71 14.95 0.92 -16.30
C VAL A 71 15.38 -0.04 -17.41
N TYR A 72 14.75 0.03 -18.57
CA TYR A 72 15.04 -0.87 -19.68
C TYR A 72 16.50 -0.74 -20.13
N ALA A 73 17.22 -1.86 -20.14
CA ALA A 73 18.67 -1.90 -20.44
C ALA A 73 19.05 -1.63 -21.92
N GLY A 74 18.04 -1.47 -22.79
CA GLY A 74 18.30 -1.39 -24.24
C GLY A 74 18.67 -2.77 -24.84
N GLY A 75 18.08 -3.08 -25.97
CA GLY A 75 18.42 -4.32 -26.69
C GLY A 75 19.65 -4.14 -27.56
N THR A 76 20.19 -5.26 -28.06
CA THR A 76 21.36 -5.32 -28.98
C THR A 76 21.12 -4.67 -30.34
N GLN A 77 19.91 -4.16 -30.62
CA GLN A 77 19.53 -3.61 -31.94
C GLN A 77 19.03 -2.16 -31.86
N GLY A 78 19.80 -1.26 -31.25
CA GLY A 78 19.55 0.18 -31.37
C GLY A 78 18.33 0.71 -30.62
N GLN A 79 17.76 -0.06 -29.69
CA GLN A 79 16.70 0.42 -28.80
C GLN A 79 17.28 1.38 -27.77
N THR A 80 16.62 2.51 -27.57
CA THR A 80 17.05 3.50 -26.58
C THR A 80 16.85 2.95 -25.17
N PRO A 81 17.88 2.99 -24.31
CA PRO A 81 17.76 2.58 -22.92
C PRO A 81 16.78 3.49 -22.17
N GLY A 82 16.17 2.97 -21.11
CA GLY A 82 15.26 3.70 -20.25
C GLY A 82 15.91 4.91 -19.57
N PRO A 83 15.13 5.93 -19.19
CA PRO A 83 15.66 7.18 -18.63
C PRO A 83 16.36 7.01 -17.29
N LEU A 84 16.03 5.98 -16.51
CA LEU A 84 16.59 5.70 -15.19
C LEU A 84 17.52 4.49 -15.16
N TRP A 85 17.83 3.91 -16.33
CA TRP A 85 18.70 2.73 -16.41
C TRP A 85 20.14 3.06 -16.03
N ASP A 86 20.74 2.17 -15.24
CA ASP A 86 22.17 2.24 -14.93
C ASP A 86 23.02 1.80 -16.14
N ARG A 87 23.74 2.75 -16.72
CA ARG A 87 24.64 2.49 -17.86
C ARG A 87 25.85 1.62 -17.50
N THR A 88 26.13 1.44 -16.21
CA THR A 88 27.23 0.61 -15.71
C THR A 88 26.79 -0.85 -15.48
N ALA A 89 25.51 -1.07 -15.24
CA ALA A 89 24.92 -2.39 -15.03
C ALA A 89 24.66 -3.12 -16.35
N ARG A 90 25.70 -3.65 -16.96
CA ARG A 90 25.67 -4.37 -18.25
C ARG A 90 24.52 -5.39 -18.30
N ALA A 91 23.48 -5.11 -19.07
CA ALA A 91 22.33 -5.98 -19.35
C ALA A 91 21.34 -6.26 -18.18
N ILE A 92 21.51 -5.67 -17.02
CA ILE A 92 20.53 -5.76 -15.91
C ILE A 92 19.63 -4.52 -15.97
N SER A 93 18.32 -4.74 -15.89
CA SER A 93 17.33 -3.67 -15.89
C SER A 93 17.13 -3.13 -14.47
N GLU A 94 18.04 -2.26 -14.03
CA GLU A 94 18.01 -1.62 -12.71
C GLU A 94 18.45 -0.16 -12.79
N THR A 95 18.14 0.62 -11.74
CA THR A 95 18.65 1.99 -11.62
C THR A 95 20.05 1.99 -10.98
N PRO A 96 20.82 3.10 -11.14
CA PRO A 96 21.96 3.35 -10.28
C PRO A 96 21.58 3.32 -8.81
N ASP A 97 22.57 3.10 -7.94
CA ASP A 97 22.37 3.24 -6.50
C ASP A 97 21.98 4.69 -6.16
N VAL A 98 21.01 4.80 -5.26
CA VAL A 98 20.57 6.10 -4.73
C VAL A 98 21.70 6.71 -3.92
N PHE A 99 21.92 8.03 -4.04
CA PHE A 99 22.94 8.72 -3.27
C PHE A 99 22.76 8.50 -1.76
N GLU A 100 23.86 8.38 -1.03
CA GLU A 100 23.86 8.16 0.42
C GLU A 100 23.01 9.19 1.18
N SER A 101 22.93 10.41 0.67
CA SER A 101 22.11 11.50 1.24
C SER A 101 20.60 11.25 1.12
N ALA A 102 20.14 10.36 0.24
CA ALA A 102 18.73 9.98 0.10
C ALA A 102 18.43 8.59 0.67
N GLN A 103 19.44 7.85 1.14
CA GLN A 103 19.23 6.54 1.78
C GLN A 103 18.68 6.71 3.19
N ILE A 104 17.78 5.79 3.57
CA ILE A 104 17.31 5.70 4.96
C ILE A 104 18.37 4.99 5.79
N PRO A 105 18.95 5.65 6.83
CA PRO A 105 20.01 5.05 7.61
C PRO A 105 19.55 3.80 8.35
N TRP A 106 20.47 2.88 8.56
CA TRP A 106 20.24 1.67 9.31
C TRP A 106 20.28 1.96 10.82
N LEU A 107 19.39 1.30 11.56
CA LEU A 107 19.30 1.43 13.02
C LEU A 107 20.41 0.64 13.74
N PHE A 108 20.64 -0.56 13.24
CA PHE A 108 21.68 -1.46 13.71
C PHE A 108 22.56 -1.84 12.52
N GLY A 109 23.87 -1.89 12.73
CA GLY A 109 24.80 -2.36 11.71
C GLY A 109 24.56 -3.85 11.35
N PRO A 110 25.24 -4.35 10.27
CA PRO A 110 25.14 -5.76 9.89
C PRO A 110 25.37 -6.70 11.10
N PRO A 111 24.59 -7.80 11.24
CA PRO A 111 23.75 -8.45 10.22
C PRO A 111 22.28 -7.99 10.18
N TYR A 112 21.88 -7.04 11.02
CA TYR A 112 20.48 -6.63 11.14
C TYR A 112 20.10 -5.60 10.07
N ARG A 113 19.11 -5.96 9.21
CA ARG A 113 18.60 -5.08 8.14
C ARG A 113 17.48 -4.16 8.62
N VAL A 114 17.55 -3.67 9.86
CA VAL A 114 16.54 -2.77 10.42
C VAL A 114 16.96 -1.33 10.16
N HIS A 115 16.12 -0.56 9.50
CA HIS A 115 16.35 0.84 9.13
C HIS A 115 15.29 1.76 9.74
N TYR A 116 15.53 3.07 9.78
CA TYR A 116 14.60 4.06 10.34
C TYR A 116 13.22 4.11 9.64
N GLY A 117 13.05 3.45 8.50
CA GLY A 117 11.76 3.29 7.83
C GLY A 117 10.67 2.63 8.70
N VAL A 118 11.05 1.81 9.69
CA VAL A 118 10.09 1.24 10.65
C VAL A 118 9.40 2.34 11.45
N PHE A 119 10.13 3.36 11.89
CA PHE A 119 9.53 4.51 12.59
C PHE A 119 8.63 5.33 11.67
N LEU A 120 9.00 5.50 10.40
CA LEU A 120 8.14 6.14 9.41
C LEU A 120 6.83 5.37 9.22
N ALA A 121 6.89 4.03 9.16
CA ALA A 121 5.70 3.18 9.08
C ALA A 121 4.81 3.35 10.33
N LEU A 122 5.37 3.36 11.54
CA LEU A 122 4.61 3.58 12.78
C LEU A 122 3.99 4.98 12.84
N ILE A 123 4.70 6.00 12.40
CA ILE A 123 4.18 7.37 12.27
C ILE A 123 3.02 7.39 11.27
N ALA A 124 3.16 6.72 10.12
CA ALA A 124 2.10 6.61 9.13
C ALA A 124 0.85 5.94 9.70
N VAL A 125 0.99 4.87 10.49
CA VAL A 125 -0.13 4.21 11.19
C VAL A 125 -0.85 5.18 12.12
N PHE A 126 -0.10 5.97 12.90
CA PHE A 126 -0.68 6.96 13.79
C PHE A 126 -1.41 8.08 13.02
N ILE A 127 -0.80 8.58 11.92
CA ILE A 127 -1.41 9.58 11.04
C ILE A 127 -2.70 9.04 10.44
N VAL A 128 -2.71 7.80 9.93
CA VAL A 128 -3.90 7.16 9.35
C VAL A 128 -4.99 6.99 10.40
N TRP A 129 -4.63 6.52 11.61
CA TRP A 129 -5.59 6.42 12.71
C TRP A 129 -6.18 7.77 13.06
N TRP A 130 -5.35 8.80 13.22
CA TRP A 130 -5.81 10.15 13.52
C TRP A 130 -6.70 10.72 12.39
N LEU A 131 -6.26 10.55 11.14
CA LEU A 131 -7.02 11.00 9.96
C LEU A 131 -8.40 10.36 9.91
N ILE A 132 -8.48 9.03 10.05
CA ILE A 132 -9.75 8.30 9.93
C ILE A 132 -10.69 8.59 11.08
N TYR A 133 -10.18 8.66 12.32
CA TYR A 133 -11.06 8.71 13.51
C TYR A 133 -11.20 10.09 14.12
N LYS A 134 -10.31 11.04 13.83
CA LYS A 134 -10.26 12.34 14.51
C LYS A 134 -10.46 13.54 13.57
N THR A 135 -10.60 13.32 12.25
CA THR A 135 -10.76 14.42 11.29
C THR A 135 -12.11 14.39 10.57
N THR A 136 -12.52 15.53 10.02
CA THR A 136 -13.71 15.65 9.17
C THR A 136 -13.58 14.85 7.89
N ILE A 137 -12.39 14.82 7.29
CA ILE A 137 -12.10 14.01 6.10
C ILE A 137 -12.32 12.52 6.40
N GLY A 138 -11.84 12.04 7.54
CA GLY A 138 -12.06 10.65 7.96
C GLY A 138 -13.53 10.35 8.25
N PHE A 139 -14.28 11.30 8.76
CA PHE A 139 -15.73 11.18 8.92
C PHE A 139 -16.42 11.03 7.55
N GLU A 140 -16.08 11.88 6.57
CA GLU A 140 -16.63 11.79 5.22
C GLU A 140 -16.30 10.45 4.56
N ILE A 141 -15.02 9.99 4.66
CA ILE A 141 -14.59 8.70 4.12
C ILE A 141 -15.43 7.55 4.70
N ARG A 142 -15.60 7.51 6.02
CA ARG A 142 -16.38 6.45 6.67
C ARG A 142 -17.86 6.51 6.31
N THR A 143 -18.43 7.70 6.23
CA THR A 143 -19.85 7.90 5.89
C THR A 143 -20.11 7.46 4.44
N VAL A 144 -19.25 7.86 3.49
CA VAL A 144 -19.33 7.43 2.09
C VAL A 144 -19.15 5.92 1.97
N GLY A 145 -18.22 5.32 2.75
CA GLY A 145 -18.00 3.89 2.75
C GLY A 145 -19.19 3.07 3.26
N GLN A 146 -19.93 3.59 4.24
CA GLN A 146 -21.12 2.93 4.78
C GLN A 146 -22.34 3.07 3.86
N ASN A 147 -22.64 4.29 3.43
CA ASN A 147 -23.79 4.55 2.58
C ASN A 147 -23.58 5.82 1.71
N PRO A 148 -23.17 5.66 0.46
CA PRO A 148 -22.94 6.80 -0.44
C PRO A 148 -24.18 7.67 -0.69
N LYS A 149 -25.37 7.07 -0.67
CA LYS A 149 -26.64 7.81 -0.85
C LYS A 149 -26.92 8.69 0.36
N ALA A 150 -26.81 8.15 1.57
CA ALA A 150 -26.99 8.93 2.80
C ALA A 150 -25.93 10.04 2.93
N ALA A 151 -24.67 9.77 2.57
CA ALA A 151 -23.62 10.77 2.54
C ALA A 151 -23.97 11.95 1.61
N ARG A 152 -24.52 11.66 0.43
CA ARG A 152 -24.96 12.71 -0.51
C ARG A 152 -26.09 13.56 0.04
N TYR A 153 -27.07 12.96 0.73
CA TYR A 153 -28.12 13.70 1.41
C TYR A 153 -27.59 14.59 2.55
N ALA A 154 -26.53 14.16 3.22
CA ALA A 154 -25.83 14.97 4.23
C ALA A 154 -24.91 16.05 3.64
N GLY A 155 -24.90 16.26 2.31
CA GLY A 155 -24.11 17.30 1.64
C GLY A 155 -22.65 16.92 1.36
N ILE A 156 -22.26 15.66 1.60
CA ILE A 156 -20.89 15.17 1.34
C ILE A 156 -20.74 14.93 -0.17
N ARG A 157 -19.63 15.41 -0.74
CA ARG A 157 -19.31 15.21 -2.15
C ARG A 157 -18.68 13.83 -2.35
N VAL A 158 -19.53 12.82 -2.56
CA VAL A 158 -19.15 11.41 -2.68
C VAL A 158 -18.01 11.21 -3.70
N GLU A 159 -18.12 11.87 -4.86
CA GLU A 159 -17.17 11.77 -5.96
C GLU A 159 -15.76 12.21 -5.53
N LYS A 160 -15.65 13.36 -4.88
CA LYS A 160 -14.36 13.88 -4.38
C LYS A 160 -13.79 13.00 -3.27
N THR A 161 -14.63 12.53 -2.37
CA THR A 161 -14.22 11.67 -1.26
C THR A 161 -13.67 10.35 -1.77
N VAL A 162 -14.28 9.74 -2.80
CA VAL A 162 -13.78 8.50 -3.43
C VAL A 162 -12.39 8.71 -4.04
N VAL A 163 -12.21 9.76 -4.85
CA VAL A 163 -10.92 10.06 -5.49
C VAL A 163 -9.85 10.35 -4.45
N LEU A 164 -10.18 11.14 -3.42
CA LEU A 164 -9.26 11.46 -2.33
C LEU A 164 -8.84 10.20 -1.56
N THR A 165 -9.79 9.33 -1.24
CA THR A 165 -9.52 8.08 -0.51
C THR A 165 -8.58 7.17 -1.30
N MET A 166 -8.82 6.99 -2.59
CA MET A 166 -7.95 6.18 -3.46
C MET A 166 -6.58 6.83 -3.65
N GLY A 167 -6.51 8.16 -3.75
CA GLY A 167 -5.25 8.88 -3.78
C GLY A 167 -4.45 8.73 -2.47
N LEU A 168 -5.10 8.85 -1.32
CA LEU A 168 -4.44 8.66 -0.01
C LEU A 168 -3.95 7.20 0.16
N ALA A 169 -4.73 6.21 -0.26
CA ALA A 169 -4.28 4.81 -0.28
C ALA A 169 -3.05 4.64 -1.19
N GLY A 170 -3.07 5.28 -2.37
CA GLY A 170 -1.92 5.32 -3.27
C GLY A 170 -0.69 6.00 -2.66
N ALA A 171 -0.87 7.09 -1.89
CA ALA A 171 0.23 7.75 -1.19
C ALA A 171 0.89 6.84 -0.15
N LEU A 172 0.09 6.09 0.62
CA LEU A 172 0.60 5.11 1.60
C LEU A 172 1.33 3.95 0.91
N ALA A 173 0.79 3.44 -0.20
CA ALA A 173 1.46 2.43 -1.00
C ALA A 173 2.76 2.96 -1.62
N GLY A 174 2.77 4.24 -2.04
CA GLY A 174 3.98 4.94 -2.50
C GLY A 174 5.02 5.06 -1.40
N LEU A 175 4.61 5.41 -0.18
CA LEU A 175 5.48 5.47 1.00
C LEU A 175 6.11 4.09 1.29
N ALA A 176 5.31 3.02 1.25
CA ALA A 176 5.80 1.66 1.47
C ALA A 176 6.89 1.28 0.45
N GLY A 177 6.64 1.51 -0.84
CA GLY A 177 7.64 1.26 -1.89
C GLY A 177 8.89 2.14 -1.75
N THR A 178 8.73 3.38 -1.29
CA THR A 178 9.85 4.29 -1.02
C THR A 178 10.71 3.79 0.14
N ILE A 179 10.08 3.35 1.24
CA ILE A 179 10.79 2.80 2.41
C ILE A 179 11.60 1.57 2.02
N GLU A 180 11.05 0.71 1.19
CA GLU A 180 11.73 -0.49 0.69
C GLU A 180 12.93 -0.14 -0.19
N THR A 181 12.73 0.75 -1.16
CA THR A 181 13.81 1.12 -2.11
C THR A 181 14.89 1.96 -1.47
N LEU A 182 14.57 2.97 -0.66
CA LEU A 182 15.59 3.83 -0.03
C LEU A 182 16.20 3.24 1.24
N GLY A 183 15.51 2.28 1.89
CA GLY A 183 15.98 1.70 3.15
C GLY A 183 16.64 0.33 3.03
N LEU A 184 16.25 -0.46 2.06
CA LEU A 184 16.72 -1.84 1.93
C LEU A 184 17.53 -2.09 0.66
N ASN A 185 16.97 -1.74 -0.50
CA ASN A 185 17.53 -2.10 -1.80
C ASN A 185 18.51 -1.06 -2.35
N HIS A 186 18.36 0.19 -1.95
CA HIS A 186 19.11 1.37 -2.42
C HIS A 186 19.08 1.60 -3.93
N LYS A 187 18.30 0.82 -4.66
CA LYS A 187 18.06 0.89 -6.11
C LYS A 187 16.68 0.35 -6.45
N PHE A 188 16.20 0.63 -7.64
CA PHE A 188 14.95 0.08 -8.14
C PHE A 188 15.23 -0.95 -9.23
N ALA A 189 14.59 -2.12 -9.11
CA ALA A 189 14.47 -3.12 -10.16
C ALA A 189 12.99 -3.54 -10.26
N PRO A 190 12.47 -3.87 -11.47
CA PRO A 190 11.06 -4.21 -11.67
C PRO A 190 10.59 -5.41 -10.86
N GLU A 191 11.49 -6.30 -10.49
CA GLU A 191 11.20 -7.52 -9.71
C GLU A 191 10.94 -7.24 -8.23
N PHE A 192 11.33 -6.06 -7.73
CA PHE A 192 11.16 -5.70 -6.33
C PHE A 192 9.68 -5.37 -6.02
N GLY A 193 9.14 -6.02 -5.01
CA GLY A 193 7.83 -5.69 -4.45
C GLY A 193 6.61 -6.26 -5.19
N GLY A 194 6.76 -7.18 -6.15
CA GLY A 194 5.63 -7.71 -6.91
C GLY A 194 4.53 -8.40 -6.07
N GLN A 195 4.91 -9.07 -4.99
CA GLN A 195 4.00 -9.83 -4.13
C GLN A 195 3.47 -8.99 -2.94
N VAL A 196 4.26 -8.05 -2.43
CA VAL A 196 3.98 -7.29 -1.18
C VAL A 196 2.62 -6.58 -1.20
N GLY A 197 2.15 -6.13 -2.36
CA GLY A 197 0.84 -5.50 -2.49
C GLY A 197 -0.33 -6.44 -2.21
N PHE A 198 -0.22 -7.70 -2.62
CA PHE A 198 -1.24 -8.73 -2.36
C PHE A 198 -1.19 -9.21 -0.90
N ASP A 199 0.01 -9.38 -0.35
CA ASP A 199 0.20 -9.73 1.06
C ASP A 199 -0.41 -8.66 1.98
N GLY A 200 -0.32 -7.39 1.57
CA GLY A 200 -0.96 -6.28 2.26
C GLY A 200 -2.48 -6.42 2.40
N ILE A 201 -3.18 -7.04 1.43
CA ILE A 201 -4.62 -7.32 1.53
C ILE A 201 -4.86 -8.34 2.66
N THR A 202 -4.06 -9.40 2.69
CA THR A 202 -4.17 -10.46 3.71
C THR A 202 -3.92 -9.89 5.10
N VAL A 203 -2.88 -9.09 5.26
CA VAL A 203 -2.53 -8.40 6.51
C VAL A 203 -3.64 -7.44 6.95
N ALA A 204 -4.22 -6.68 6.01
CA ALA A 204 -5.33 -5.76 6.32
C ALA A 204 -6.59 -6.49 6.79
N LEU A 205 -6.93 -7.62 6.17
CA LEU A 205 -8.06 -8.46 6.58
C LEU A 205 -7.82 -9.10 7.94
N LEU A 206 -6.62 -9.64 8.19
CA LEU A 206 -6.23 -10.20 9.49
C LEU A 206 -6.28 -9.13 10.58
N GLY A 207 -5.82 -7.91 10.29
CA GLY A 207 -5.88 -6.75 11.18
C GLY A 207 -7.28 -6.12 11.30
N GLN A 208 -8.32 -6.72 10.69
CA GLN A 208 -9.70 -6.23 10.68
C GLN A 208 -9.84 -4.77 10.19
N THR A 209 -9.01 -4.38 9.26
CA THR A 209 -8.92 -3.01 8.69
C THR A 209 -8.69 -1.91 9.73
N HIS A 210 -8.31 -2.28 10.96
CA HIS A 210 -7.97 -1.32 12.01
C HIS A 210 -6.46 -1.01 11.98
N PRO A 211 -6.02 0.27 11.98
CA PRO A 211 -4.61 0.61 11.81
C PRO A 211 -3.65 -0.10 12.78
N PHE A 212 -3.99 -0.18 14.06
CA PHE A 212 -3.17 -0.91 15.04
C PHE A 212 -3.24 -2.44 14.89
N GLY A 213 -4.39 -2.97 14.44
CA GLY A 213 -4.53 -4.39 14.11
C GLY A 213 -3.64 -4.80 12.95
N VAL A 214 -3.53 -3.94 11.92
CA VAL A 214 -2.62 -4.13 10.79
C VAL A 214 -1.16 -4.18 11.23
N VAL A 215 -0.74 -3.38 12.22
CA VAL A 215 0.62 -3.46 12.77
C VAL A 215 0.92 -4.83 13.35
N ILE A 216 0.02 -5.35 14.19
CA ILE A 216 0.21 -6.67 14.81
C ILE A 216 0.24 -7.78 13.74
N ALA A 217 -0.69 -7.70 12.77
CA ALA A 217 -0.75 -8.65 11.67
C ALA A 217 0.51 -8.58 10.79
N SER A 218 1.04 -7.38 10.51
CA SER A 218 2.26 -7.23 9.71
C SER A 218 3.50 -7.79 10.41
N PHE A 219 3.61 -7.67 11.73
CA PHE A 219 4.68 -8.31 12.49
C PHE A 219 4.60 -9.84 12.40
N LEU A 220 3.40 -10.41 12.50
CA LEU A 220 3.20 -11.84 12.35
C LEU A 220 3.63 -12.32 10.96
N PHE A 221 3.17 -11.65 9.89
CA PHE A 221 3.52 -12.01 8.52
C PHE A 221 5.01 -11.83 8.24
N GLY A 222 5.60 -10.71 8.68
CA GLY A 222 7.04 -10.48 8.55
C GLY A 222 7.89 -11.53 9.28
N ALA A 223 7.44 -12.02 10.45
CA ALA A 223 8.10 -13.10 11.15
C ALA A 223 7.98 -14.44 10.40
N LEU A 224 6.83 -14.72 9.78
CA LEU A 224 6.64 -15.91 8.94
C LEU A 224 7.55 -15.86 7.71
N ASP A 225 7.64 -14.71 7.02
CA ASP A 225 8.50 -14.56 5.83
C ASP A 225 9.99 -14.67 6.18
N ALA A 226 10.42 -14.05 7.27
CA ALA A 226 11.79 -14.19 7.77
C ALA A 226 12.10 -15.64 8.15
N GLY A 227 11.15 -16.33 8.78
CA GLY A 227 11.23 -17.75 9.11
C GLY A 227 11.29 -18.63 7.86
N ALA A 228 10.52 -18.30 6.81
CA ALA A 228 10.53 -19.00 5.53
C ALA A 228 11.90 -18.99 4.87
N ALA A 229 12.49 -17.80 4.78
CA ALA A 229 13.83 -17.64 4.19
C ALA A 229 14.89 -18.47 4.94
N LYS A 230 14.85 -18.44 6.27
CA LYS A 230 15.76 -19.24 7.10
C LYS A 230 15.52 -20.74 6.96
N MET A 231 14.27 -21.18 6.96
CA MET A 231 13.88 -22.58 6.76
C MET A 231 14.37 -23.10 5.41
N GLN A 232 14.20 -22.32 4.34
CA GLN A 232 14.67 -22.69 3.00
C GLN A 232 16.19 -22.88 2.99
N PHE A 233 16.93 -21.97 3.63
CA PHE A 233 18.38 -22.02 3.67
C PHE A 233 18.93 -23.19 4.52
N GLU A 234 18.33 -23.45 5.69
CA GLU A 234 18.83 -24.48 6.62
C GLU A 234 18.31 -25.88 6.32
N SER A 235 17.06 -26.02 5.88
CA SER A 235 16.38 -27.32 5.74
C SER A 235 16.09 -27.71 4.29
N GLY A 236 16.35 -26.81 3.31
CA GLY A 236 16.03 -27.06 1.90
C GLY A 236 14.53 -27.11 1.59
N VAL A 237 13.68 -26.77 2.56
CA VAL A 237 12.22 -26.74 2.36
C VAL A 237 11.85 -25.47 1.62
N ALA A 238 11.03 -25.59 0.55
CA ALA A 238 10.63 -24.45 -0.26
C ALA A 238 9.90 -23.38 0.58
N ALA A 239 10.29 -22.11 0.43
CA ALA A 239 9.65 -20.98 1.11
C ALA A 239 8.15 -20.86 0.80
N ASP A 240 7.70 -21.38 -0.34
CA ASP A 240 6.31 -21.35 -0.80
C ASP A 240 5.33 -22.03 0.18
N ILE A 241 5.84 -22.93 1.05
CA ILE A 241 5.03 -23.54 2.13
C ILE A 241 4.47 -22.47 3.07
N ILE A 242 5.22 -21.40 3.32
CA ILE A 242 4.75 -20.31 4.18
C ILE A 242 3.58 -19.58 3.51
N GLN A 243 3.56 -19.42 2.19
CA GLN A 243 2.43 -18.83 1.48
C GLN A 243 1.16 -19.69 1.65
N VAL A 244 1.29 -21.01 1.66
CA VAL A 244 0.16 -21.93 1.97
C VAL A 244 -0.33 -21.71 3.40
N ILE A 245 0.58 -21.58 4.38
CA ILE A 245 0.23 -21.30 5.77
C ILE A 245 -0.48 -19.93 5.88
N GLN A 246 0.04 -18.91 5.25
CA GLN A 246 -0.58 -17.58 5.21
C GLN A 246 -1.98 -17.62 4.60
N ALA A 247 -2.17 -18.36 3.50
CA ALA A 247 -3.48 -18.55 2.87
C ALA A 247 -4.45 -19.29 3.80
N LEU A 248 -3.99 -20.30 4.54
CA LEU A 248 -4.80 -21.01 5.54
C LEU A 248 -5.19 -20.08 6.69
N VAL A 249 -4.27 -19.28 7.21
CA VAL A 249 -4.57 -18.27 8.24
C VAL A 249 -5.66 -17.31 7.74
N LEU A 250 -5.55 -16.82 6.51
CA LEU A 250 -6.58 -15.98 5.91
C LEU A 250 -7.93 -16.69 5.80
N ALA A 251 -7.93 -17.96 5.34
CA ALA A 251 -9.15 -18.76 5.22
C ALA A 251 -9.84 -18.93 6.58
N PHE A 252 -9.09 -19.21 7.66
CA PHE A 252 -9.65 -19.32 9.00
C PHE A 252 -10.18 -18.00 9.55
N VAL A 253 -9.52 -16.87 9.26
CA VAL A 253 -10.00 -15.54 9.65
C VAL A 253 -11.26 -15.16 8.87
N ALA A 254 -11.36 -15.55 7.60
CA ALA A 254 -12.53 -15.31 6.76
C ALA A 254 -13.68 -16.28 7.04
N ALA A 255 -13.42 -17.46 7.60
CA ALA A 255 -14.43 -18.52 7.83
C ALA A 255 -15.67 -18.04 8.59
N PRO A 256 -15.58 -17.27 9.70
CA PRO A 256 -16.76 -16.78 10.40
C PRO A 256 -17.63 -15.85 9.54
N LEU A 257 -17.02 -15.07 8.65
CA LEU A 257 -17.73 -14.19 7.72
C LEU A 257 -18.44 -15.02 6.64
N ILE A 258 -17.79 -16.06 6.13
CA ILE A 258 -18.34 -16.99 5.13
C ILE A 258 -19.51 -17.75 5.74
N ILE A 259 -19.37 -18.28 6.96
CA ILE A 259 -20.43 -19.00 7.68
C ILE A 259 -21.63 -18.10 7.90
N LYS A 260 -21.43 -16.87 8.38
CA LYS A 260 -22.52 -15.90 8.57
C LYS A 260 -23.23 -15.57 7.25
N ALA A 261 -22.50 -15.43 6.16
CA ALA A 261 -23.07 -15.16 4.84
C ALA A 261 -23.85 -16.38 4.30
N LEU A 262 -23.30 -17.59 4.43
CA LEU A 262 -23.89 -18.81 3.91
C LEU A 262 -25.17 -19.21 4.67
N PHE A 263 -25.12 -19.15 5.99
CA PHE A 263 -26.26 -19.52 6.85
C PHE A 263 -27.18 -18.36 7.18
N ARG A 264 -26.98 -17.18 6.61
CA ARG A 264 -27.75 -15.95 6.88
C ARG A 264 -27.96 -15.69 8.39
N LEU A 265 -26.98 -16.03 9.21
CA LEU A 265 -27.04 -15.82 10.64
C LEU A 265 -27.01 -14.32 10.92
N ARG A 266 -28.12 -13.77 11.44
CA ARG A 266 -28.14 -12.41 11.96
C ARG A 266 -27.22 -12.33 13.18
N SER A 267 -26.36 -11.37 13.20
CA SER A 267 -25.55 -11.06 14.38
C SER A 267 -26.51 -10.59 15.48
N SER A 268 -26.50 -11.26 16.63
CA SER A 268 -27.27 -10.84 17.82
C SER A 268 -26.83 -9.50 18.41
N GLY A 269 -25.89 -8.80 17.78
CA GLY A 269 -25.46 -7.45 18.15
C GLY A 269 -26.22 -6.31 17.48
N ASP A 270 -27.09 -6.61 16.50
CA ASP A 270 -27.83 -5.58 15.75
C ASP A 270 -29.20 -5.23 16.37
N GLU A 271 -29.59 -5.92 17.45
CA GLU A 271 -30.89 -5.66 18.14
C GLU A 271 -30.85 -4.47 19.12
N GLY A 272 -29.69 -3.84 19.33
CA GLY A 272 -29.53 -2.78 20.31
C GLY A 272 -29.90 -1.36 19.85
N HIS A 273 -30.14 -1.11 18.57
CA HIS A 273 -30.34 0.24 18.02
C HIS A 273 -31.53 0.36 17.04
N ALA A 274 -32.45 -0.58 17.02
CA ALA A 274 -33.78 -0.27 16.54
C ALA A 274 -34.44 0.55 17.63
N THR A 275 -34.14 1.84 17.67
CA THR A 275 -34.95 2.81 18.40
C THR A 275 -36.38 2.60 17.96
N LYS A 276 -37.22 2.01 18.84
CA LYS A 276 -38.68 2.04 18.70
C LYS A 276 -39.06 3.51 18.58
N LEU A 277 -39.19 3.98 17.35
CA LEU A 277 -39.88 5.23 17.09
C LEU A 277 -41.29 5.01 17.59
N ASN A 278 -41.56 5.50 18.80
CA ASN A 278 -42.86 5.48 19.41
C ASN A 278 -43.77 6.28 18.48
N THR A 279 -44.72 5.59 17.85
CA THR A 279 -45.77 6.13 16.99
C THR A 279 -46.82 6.84 17.83
N SER A 280 -46.44 7.83 18.64
CA SER A 280 -47.34 8.69 19.38
C SER A 280 -47.38 10.13 18.82
N TRP A 281 -47.52 10.24 17.49
CA TRP A 281 -47.96 11.48 16.85
C TRP A 281 -49.32 11.21 16.17
N GLY A 282 -50.35 11.07 16.96
CA GLY A 282 -51.73 10.95 16.47
C GLY A 282 -52.70 11.06 17.62
N GLY A 283 -53.16 12.30 17.92
CA GLY A 283 -54.22 12.45 18.89
C GLY A 283 -54.39 13.90 19.38
N SER A 284 -55.03 14.69 18.64
CA SER A 284 -56.10 15.66 18.92
C SER A 284 -56.12 16.80 17.93
#